data_aff27b51b6af82d27e1a74257378a8b0
#
_entry.id   aff27b51b6af82d27e1a74257378a8b0
#
_cell.length_a   1.000
_cell.length_b   1.000
_cell.length_c   1.000
_cell.angle_alpha   90.00
_cell.angle_beta   90.00
_cell.angle_gamma   90.00
#
_symmetry.space_group_name_H-M   'P 1'
#
loop_
_entity.id
_entity.type
_entity.pdbx_description
1 polymer ?
#
loop_
_entity_poly.entity_id
_entity_poly.type
_entity_poly.pdbx_seq_one_letter_code
_entity_poly.pdbx_strand_id
1 'polypeptide(L)'
;MAQAENHEYALSSLYLYLTGGCNLHCAHCWLDPDFLPQGEKVTDGLTTDDVRKAINEAKPLGLSNIKLTGGEPFLNNDIFKILELITAQELSITIETNGTLIDRETAAFLREKEIIDISVSIDSPRASFHDSFRGVKGALDDALAGVEHMAAQGINAQLIMSLVSENAGDIEPLMELAQKVGAGSVKINPVMPIGRGNTLNQAGRTLPVEDLIALSDWTEGELAEKYGINVLFTLPSAFKPMDAFLKQKNAECHILNILGIVATGNISMCGIGKEVEGLVMGNIREDNLRDIWLNSPVLATLRELVPKRMEGICGKCILKGLCLGSCRADAYVLSGSLATPFWICQEAYDKGLFPKQRIV
;
A
#
# COMPACT_ATOMS: atom_id res chain seq x y z
N MET A 1 -3.02 28.66 11.67
CA MET A 1 -3.63 27.30 11.69
C MET A 1 -5.11 27.48 11.33
N ALA A 2 -5.52 27.08 10.11
CA ALA A 2 -6.95 27.00 9.82
C ALA A 2 -7.53 25.88 10.67
N GLN A 3 -8.60 26.17 11.44
CA GLN A 3 -9.32 25.14 12.21
C GLN A 3 -9.87 24.14 11.20
N ALA A 4 -9.56 22.85 11.37
CA ALA A 4 -10.20 21.78 10.62
C ALA A 4 -11.70 21.88 10.82
N GLU A 5 -12.47 21.94 9.74
CA GLU A 5 -13.92 21.88 9.82
C GLU A 5 -14.29 20.50 10.41
N ASN A 6 -15.20 20.52 11.39
CA ASN A 6 -15.57 19.29 12.12
C ASN A 6 -16.52 18.45 11.26
N HIS A 7 -15.95 17.65 10.35
CA HIS A 7 -16.69 16.70 9.52
C HIS A 7 -16.71 15.32 10.20
N GLU A 8 -17.80 14.57 10.02
CA GLU A 8 -17.94 13.20 10.55
C GLU A 8 -16.77 12.29 10.12
N TYR A 9 -16.24 12.53 8.91
CA TYR A 9 -15.07 11.81 8.35
C TYR A 9 -14.00 12.82 7.92
N ALA A 10 -12.87 12.81 8.60
CA ALA A 10 -11.70 13.59 8.17
C ALA A 10 -11.01 12.92 6.98
N LEU A 11 -10.58 13.69 5.98
CA LEU A 11 -9.67 13.22 4.93
C LEU A 11 -8.23 13.32 5.45
N SER A 12 -7.76 12.30 6.16
CA SER A 12 -6.45 12.35 6.83
C SER A 12 -5.27 12.00 5.90
N SER A 13 -5.50 11.26 4.82
CA SER A 13 -4.42 10.84 3.91
C SER A 13 -4.81 10.92 2.45
N LEU A 14 -3.87 11.39 1.62
CA LEU A 14 -3.92 11.27 0.16
C LEU A 14 -2.90 10.23 -0.32
N TYR A 15 -3.35 9.29 -1.15
CA TYR A 15 -2.49 8.34 -1.85
C TYR A 15 -2.28 8.84 -3.27
N LEU A 16 -1.08 9.37 -3.55
CA LEU A 16 -0.73 9.94 -4.84
C LEU A 16 0.07 8.92 -5.66
N TYR A 17 -0.53 8.50 -6.75
CA TYR A 17 0.09 7.63 -7.74
C TYR A 17 0.75 8.51 -8.80
N LEU A 18 1.98 8.94 -8.52
CA LEU A 18 2.65 10.05 -9.20
C LEU A 18 2.87 9.82 -10.69
N THR A 19 2.96 8.57 -11.14
CA THR A 19 3.20 8.22 -12.54
C THR A 19 2.48 6.96 -12.94
N GLY A 20 2.03 6.87 -14.20
CA GLY A 20 1.52 5.66 -14.85
C GLY A 20 2.63 4.73 -15.35
N GLY A 21 3.89 5.20 -15.42
CA GLY A 21 5.03 4.43 -15.87
C GLY A 21 5.83 3.77 -14.75
N CYS A 22 6.51 2.66 -15.07
CA CYS A 22 7.43 1.97 -14.16
C CYS A 22 8.61 1.38 -14.95
N ASN A 23 9.80 1.45 -14.38
CA ASN A 23 11.00 0.81 -14.96
C ASN A 23 11.09 -0.71 -14.66
N LEU A 24 10.07 -1.28 -13.97
CA LEU A 24 9.91 -2.71 -13.76
C LEU A 24 8.58 -3.20 -14.34
N HIS A 25 8.50 -4.54 -14.65
CA HIS A 25 7.31 -5.19 -15.20
C HIS A 25 6.88 -6.38 -14.33
N CYS A 26 6.52 -6.09 -13.08
CA CYS A 26 6.26 -7.10 -12.05
C CYS A 26 5.07 -8.00 -12.40
N ALA A 27 5.25 -9.32 -12.25
CA ALA A 27 4.22 -10.34 -12.53
C ALA A 27 2.95 -10.21 -11.66
N HIS A 28 3.05 -9.58 -10.49
CA HIS A 28 1.95 -9.43 -9.51
C HIS A 28 1.34 -8.03 -9.47
N CYS A 29 1.80 -7.10 -10.32
CA CYS A 29 1.40 -5.70 -10.21
C CYS A 29 -0.11 -5.52 -10.42
N TRP A 30 -0.77 -4.90 -9.45
CA TRP A 30 -2.20 -4.60 -9.53
C TRP A 30 -2.52 -3.28 -10.24
N LEU A 31 -1.50 -2.40 -10.39
CA LEU A 31 -1.63 -1.12 -11.12
C LEU A 31 -1.51 -1.29 -12.63
N ASP A 32 -0.78 -2.30 -13.07
CA ASP A 32 -0.44 -2.53 -14.47
C ASP A 32 0.12 -1.28 -15.18
N PRO A 33 1.23 -0.70 -14.68
CA PRO A 33 1.82 0.50 -15.25
C PRO A 33 2.47 0.22 -16.60
N ASP A 34 2.62 1.26 -17.41
CA ASP A 34 3.40 1.21 -18.64
C ASP A 34 4.87 0.90 -18.32
N PHE A 35 5.42 -0.12 -18.98
CA PHE A 35 6.83 -0.44 -18.82
C PHE A 35 7.69 0.58 -19.55
N LEU A 36 8.58 1.24 -18.82
CA LEU A 36 9.52 2.24 -19.34
C LEU A 36 10.95 1.71 -19.22
N PRO A 37 11.59 1.25 -20.31
CA PRO A 37 13.00 0.87 -20.31
C PRO A 37 13.90 1.99 -19.80
N GLN A 38 15.10 1.63 -19.36
CA GLN A 38 16.08 2.60 -18.86
C GLN A 38 16.36 3.72 -19.87
N GLY A 39 16.20 4.96 -19.43
CA GLY A 39 16.41 6.17 -20.24
C GLY A 39 15.14 6.74 -20.89
N GLU A 40 14.01 6.04 -20.85
CA GLU A 40 12.73 6.60 -21.26
C GLU A 40 12.15 7.51 -20.18
N LYS A 41 11.40 8.54 -20.63
CA LYS A 41 10.76 9.50 -19.74
C LYS A 41 9.27 9.20 -19.59
N VAL A 42 8.78 9.45 -18.40
CA VAL A 42 7.33 9.46 -18.14
C VAL A 42 6.69 10.59 -18.94
N THR A 43 5.65 10.25 -19.72
CA THR A 43 4.89 11.22 -20.53
C THR A 43 3.65 11.73 -19.79
N ASP A 44 3.16 10.98 -18.81
CA ASP A 44 2.02 11.30 -17.96
C ASP A 44 2.38 11.19 -16.48
N GLY A 45 1.72 12.00 -15.66
CA GLY A 45 1.95 11.99 -14.21
C GLY A 45 1.26 13.16 -13.54
N LEU A 46 1.23 13.11 -12.22
CA LEU A 46 0.81 14.26 -11.42
C LEU A 46 1.91 15.31 -11.44
N THR A 47 1.53 16.54 -11.76
CA THR A 47 2.43 17.70 -11.71
C THR A 47 2.50 18.28 -10.30
N THR A 48 3.50 19.13 -10.04
CA THR A 48 3.58 19.88 -8.79
C THR A 48 2.33 20.73 -8.55
N ASP A 49 1.67 21.23 -9.60
CA ASP A 49 0.44 22.03 -9.47
C ASP A 49 -0.78 21.16 -9.15
N ASP A 50 -0.89 19.96 -9.73
CA ASP A 50 -1.93 18.99 -9.35
C ASP A 50 -1.84 18.64 -7.85
N VAL A 51 -0.62 18.38 -7.36
CA VAL A 51 -0.37 18.06 -5.94
C VAL A 51 -0.65 19.27 -5.05
N ARG A 52 -0.26 20.48 -5.46
CA ARG A 52 -0.55 21.73 -4.74
C ARG A 52 -2.05 21.97 -4.61
N LYS A 53 -2.81 21.77 -5.68
CA LYS A 53 -4.27 21.87 -5.66
C LYS A 53 -4.87 20.85 -4.69
N ALA A 54 -4.45 19.58 -4.79
CA ALA A 54 -4.93 18.52 -3.91
C ALA A 54 -4.68 18.83 -2.43
N ILE A 55 -3.48 19.30 -2.08
CA ILE A 55 -3.13 19.68 -0.70
C ILE A 55 -4.01 20.83 -0.22
N ASN A 56 -4.13 21.89 -1.00
CA ASN A 56 -4.90 23.08 -0.61
C ASN A 56 -6.38 22.76 -0.35
N GLU A 57 -6.96 21.87 -1.14
CA GLU A 57 -8.36 21.46 -1.02
C GLU A 57 -8.59 20.41 0.08
N ALA A 58 -7.58 19.57 0.38
CA ALA A 58 -7.67 18.53 1.40
C ALA A 58 -7.28 19.01 2.82
N LYS A 59 -6.40 20.00 2.96
CA LYS A 59 -5.97 20.50 4.29
C LYS A 59 -7.14 20.92 5.20
N PRO A 60 -8.14 21.68 4.72
CA PRO A 60 -9.30 22.02 5.55
C PRO A 60 -10.11 20.81 6.01
N LEU A 61 -10.00 19.68 5.31
CA LEU A 61 -10.68 18.42 5.63
C LEU A 61 -9.92 17.53 6.62
N GLY A 62 -8.72 17.95 7.05
CA GLY A 62 -7.92 17.25 8.07
C GLY A 62 -6.71 16.48 7.53
N LEU A 63 -6.22 16.81 6.31
CA LEU A 63 -5.04 16.18 5.72
C LEU A 63 -3.82 16.34 6.63
N SER A 64 -3.17 15.22 6.94
CA SER A 64 -1.96 15.15 7.76
C SER A 64 -0.86 14.28 7.13
N ASN A 65 -1.21 13.38 6.20
CA ASN A 65 -0.27 12.46 5.58
C ASN A 65 -0.47 12.39 4.06
N ILE A 66 0.63 12.24 3.33
CA ILE A 66 0.63 11.93 1.91
C ILE A 66 1.48 10.68 1.68
N LYS A 67 0.88 9.69 1.03
CA LYS A 67 1.57 8.50 0.55
C LYS A 67 1.88 8.68 -0.93
N LEU A 68 3.16 8.60 -1.28
CA LEU A 68 3.64 8.63 -2.66
C LEU A 68 3.92 7.22 -3.15
N THR A 69 3.35 6.89 -4.28
CA THR A 69 3.48 5.59 -4.96
C THR A 69 3.17 5.76 -6.45
N GLY A 70 2.78 4.72 -7.15
CA GLY A 70 2.39 4.77 -8.55
C GLY A 70 2.93 3.59 -9.32
N GLY A 71 3.41 3.79 -10.55
CA GLY A 71 4.32 2.86 -11.21
C GLY A 71 5.62 2.87 -10.41
N GLU A 72 6.53 3.79 -10.74
CA GLU A 72 7.68 4.10 -9.87
C GLU A 72 7.70 5.62 -9.59
N PRO A 73 7.52 6.06 -8.33
CA PRO A 73 7.40 7.49 -8.02
C PRO A 73 8.64 8.31 -8.41
N PHE A 74 9.85 7.73 -8.34
CA PHE A 74 11.09 8.42 -8.71
C PHE A 74 11.27 8.59 -10.22
N LEU A 75 10.38 8.05 -11.06
CA LEU A 75 10.32 8.38 -12.50
C LEU A 75 9.54 9.67 -12.77
N ASN A 76 8.79 10.19 -11.80
CA ASN A 76 8.06 11.46 -11.99
C ASN A 76 9.04 12.62 -12.13
N ASN A 77 8.90 13.42 -13.21
CA ASN A 77 9.81 14.52 -13.52
C ASN A 77 9.87 15.61 -12.44
N ASP A 78 8.81 15.75 -11.66
CA ASP A 78 8.67 16.77 -10.62
C ASP A 78 8.87 16.19 -9.20
N ILE A 79 9.33 14.94 -9.05
CA ILE A 79 9.38 14.25 -7.74
C ILE A 79 10.02 15.11 -6.64
N PHE A 80 11.18 15.70 -6.87
CA PHE A 80 11.87 16.50 -5.85
C PHE A 80 11.11 17.78 -5.49
N LYS A 81 10.51 18.46 -6.49
CA LYS A 81 9.64 19.63 -6.25
C LYS A 81 8.38 19.26 -5.47
N ILE A 82 7.80 18.08 -5.76
CA ILE A 82 6.64 17.55 -5.04
C ILE A 82 7.02 17.27 -3.58
N LEU A 83 8.16 16.61 -3.33
CA LEU A 83 8.66 16.34 -1.98
C LEU A 83 8.89 17.63 -1.19
N GLU A 84 9.54 18.64 -1.80
CA GLU A 84 9.74 19.96 -1.19
C GLU A 84 8.41 20.68 -0.90
N LEU A 85 7.46 20.61 -1.83
CA LEU A 85 6.13 21.19 -1.63
C LEU A 85 5.42 20.56 -0.43
N ILE A 86 5.42 19.23 -0.31
CA ILE A 86 4.73 18.51 0.76
C ILE A 86 5.40 18.80 2.11
N THR A 87 6.73 18.76 2.16
CA THR A 87 7.51 19.06 3.37
C THR A 87 7.26 20.50 3.86
N ALA A 88 7.22 21.47 2.93
CA ALA A 88 6.91 22.86 3.27
C ALA A 88 5.49 23.08 3.82
N GLN A 89 4.61 22.10 3.67
CA GLN A 89 3.25 22.09 4.22
C GLN A 89 3.15 21.36 5.57
N GLU A 90 4.27 20.92 6.15
CA GLU A 90 4.33 20.19 7.44
C GLU A 90 3.46 18.92 7.44
N LEU A 91 3.37 18.23 6.28
CA LEU A 91 2.65 16.97 6.12
C LEU A 91 3.63 15.80 6.20
N SER A 92 3.21 14.71 6.84
CA SER A 92 3.98 13.47 6.84
C SER A 92 4.01 12.87 5.44
N ILE A 93 5.16 12.29 5.07
CA ILE A 93 5.36 11.64 3.77
C ILE A 93 5.69 10.18 3.99
N THR A 94 4.93 9.29 3.34
CA THR A 94 5.27 7.87 3.20
C THR A 94 5.57 7.59 1.74
N ILE A 95 6.66 6.88 1.42
CA ILE A 95 7.01 6.52 0.04
C ILE A 95 7.04 5.00 -0.12
N GLU A 96 6.35 4.48 -1.14
CA GLU A 96 6.52 3.10 -1.61
C GLU A 96 7.19 3.13 -2.98
N THR A 97 8.35 2.48 -3.11
CA THR A 97 9.20 2.47 -4.31
C THR A 97 9.76 1.07 -4.58
N ASN A 98 10.17 0.81 -5.80
CA ASN A 98 10.98 -0.37 -6.11
C ASN A 98 12.46 -0.23 -5.68
N GLY A 99 12.90 0.98 -5.32
CA GLY A 99 14.22 1.28 -4.78
C GLY A 99 15.35 1.40 -5.80
N THR A 100 15.12 0.99 -7.05
CA THR A 100 16.19 0.89 -8.08
C THR A 100 16.74 2.24 -8.54
N LEU A 101 16.03 3.33 -8.26
CA LEU A 101 16.40 4.69 -8.66
C LEU A 101 16.91 5.55 -7.49
N ILE A 102 17.09 4.97 -6.31
CA ILE A 102 17.59 5.70 -5.15
C ILE A 102 19.12 5.62 -5.13
N ASP A 103 19.76 6.64 -5.67
CA ASP A 103 21.19 6.85 -5.57
C ASP A 103 21.60 7.60 -4.29
N ARG A 104 22.88 7.89 -4.14
CA ARG A 104 23.43 8.57 -2.95
C ARG A 104 22.89 10.00 -2.80
N GLU A 105 22.69 10.70 -3.91
CA GLU A 105 22.21 12.08 -3.92
C GLU A 105 20.73 12.12 -3.52
N THR A 106 19.92 11.20 -4.06
CA THR A 106 18.52 11.01 -3.68
C THR A 106 18.39 10.67 -2.20
N ALA A 107 19.19 9.73 -1.69
CA ALA A 107 19.17 9.35 -0.27
C ALA A 107 19.56 10.53 0.65
N ALA A 108 20.56 11.30 0.27
CA ALA A 108 20.98 12.51 1.02
C ALA A 108 19.87 13.58 1.02
N PHE A 109 19.20 13.80 -0.12
CA PHE A 109 18.04 14.71 -0.22
C PHE A 109 16.89 14.27 0.70
N LEU A 110 16.52 12.98 0.66
CA LEU A 110 15.47 12.43 1.51
C LEU A 110 15.78 12.65 3.00
N ARG A 111 17.04 12.45 3.38
CA ARG A 111 17.50 12.70 4.77
C ARG A 111 17.46 14.18 5.14
N GLU A 112 17.90 15.07 4.26
CA GLU A 112 17.85 16.52 4.47
C GLU A 112 16.41 17.01 4.71
N LYS A 113 15.44 16.44 3.97
CA LYS A 113 14.01 16.78 4.09
C LYS A 113 13.29 15.99 5.20
N GLU A 114 14.02 15.20 6.00
CA GLU A 114 13.47 14.35 7.07
C GLU A 114 12.43 13.32 6.60
N ILE A 115 12.52 12.91 5.33
CA ILE A 115 11.64 11.89 4.72
C ILE A 115 12.26 10.52 5.02
N ILE A 116 11.74 9.85 6.04
CA ILE A 116 12.31 8.60 6.57
C ILE A 116 11.36 7.40 6.51
N ASP A 117 10.07 7.62 6.26
CA ASP A 117 9.08 6.55 6.13
C ASP A 117 9.04 6.04 4.67
N ILE A 118 9.97 5.16 4.36
CA ILE A 118 10.20 4.65 3.01
C ILE A 118 10.14 3.13 3.01
N SER A 119 9.36 2.59 2.08
CA SER A 119 9.24 1.16 1.87
C SER A 119 9.79 0.78 0.50
N VAL A 120 10.67 -0.22 0.48
CA VAL A 120 11.32 -0.74 -0.73
C VAL A 120 10.85 -2.17 -1.00
N SER A 121 10.50 -2.41 -2.24
CA SER A 121 9.96 -3.70 -2.68
C SER A 121 11.06 -4.73 -2.92
N ILE A 122 11.21 -5.71 -2.04
CA ILE A 122 12.15 -6.85 -2.15
C ILE A 122 11.39 -8.15 -1.91
N ASP A 123 11.17 -8.95 -2.96
CA ASP A 123 10.33 -10.17 -2.86
C ASP A 123 11.10 -11.43 -2.50
N SER A 124 12.43 -11.41 -2.61
CA SER A 124 13.29 -12.55 -2.35
C SER A 124 14.76 -12.10 -2.32
N PRO A 125 15.61 -12.71 -1.47
CA PRO A 125 17.06 -12.54 -1.55
C PRO A 125 17.69 -13.29 -2.72
N ARG A 126 16.93 -14.17 -3.40
CA ARG A 126 17.39 -14.87 -4.61
C ARG A 126 17.18 -13.99 -5.84
N ALA A 127 18.28 -13.46 -6.42
CA ALA A 127 18.23 -12.61 -7.62
C ALA A 127 17.46 -13.28 -8.78
N SER A 128 17.63 -14.59 -8.99
CA SER A 128 16.94 -15.33 -10.05
C SER A 128 15.41 -15.28 -9.91
N PHE A 129 14.89 -15.31 -8.67
CA PHE A 129 13.45 -15.18 -8.43
C PHE A 129 13.03 -13.72 -8.50
N HIS A 130 13.68 -12.83 -7.71
CA HIS A 130 13.30 -11.42 -7.63
C HIS A 130 13.27 -10.75 -9.00
N ASP A 131 14.35 -10.86 -9.78
CA ASP A 131 14.47 -10.27 -11.10
C ASP A 131 13.41 -10.79 -12.08
N SER A 132 13.18 -12.12 -12.07
CA SER A 132 12.14 -12.73 -12.90
C SER A 132 10.74 -12.25 -12.49
N PHE A 133 10.48 -12.14 -11.18
CA PHE A 133 9.18 -11.71 -10.64
C PHE A 133 8.91 -10.22 -10.85
N ARG A 134 9.99 -9.41 -10.84
CA ARG A 134 9.96 -7.97 -11.16
C ARG A 134 10.12 -7.67 -12.66
N GLY A 135 10.45 -8.68 -13.46
CA GLY A 135 10.49 -8.59 -14.92
C GLY A 135 11.74 -7.90 -15.49
N VAL A 136 12.73 -7.55 -14.66
CA VAL A 136 13.98 -6.90 -15.09
C VAL A 136 15.17 -7.52 -14.38
N LYS A 137 16.17 -7.93 -15.16
CA LYS A 137 17.42 -8.49 -14.65
C LYS A 137 18.24 -7.43 -13.92
N GLY A 138 18.76 -7.75 -12.73
CA GLY A 138 19.54 -6.85 -11.89
C GLY A 138 18.68 -5.99 -10.97
N ALA A 139 17.35 -6.12 -11.01
CA ALA A 139 16.44 -5.34 -10.17
C ALA A 139 16.70 -5.53 -8.66
N LEU A 140 17.14 -6.73 -8.23
CA LEU A 140 17.49 -6.95 -6.83
C LEU A 140 18.73 -6.14 -6.43
N ASP A 141 19.79 -6.21 -7.23
CA ASP A 141 21.06 -5.55 -6.92
C ASP A 141 20.86 -4.02 -6.86
N ASP A 142 20.11 -3.45 -7.81
CA ASP A 142 19.79 -2.03 -7.86
C ASP A 142 18.92 -1.61 -6.65
N ALA A 143 17.90 -2.39 -6.29
CA ALA A 143 17.05 -2.12 -5.15
C ALA A 143 17.81 -2.20 -3.81
N LEU A 144 18.72 -3.18 -3.66
CA LEU A 144 19.56 -3.31 -2.47
C LEU A 144 20.54 -2.14 -2.37
N ALA A 145 21.14 -1.71 -3.48
CA ALA A 145 21.98 -0.50 -3.49
C ALA A 145 21.20 0.73 -2.99
N GLY A 146 19.93 0.88 -3.41
CA GLY A 146 19.05 1.95 -2.91
C GLY A 146 18.81 1.87 -1.40
N VAL A 147 18.57 0.67 -0.86
CA VAL A 147 18.43 0.46 0.60
C VAL A 147 19.73 0.81 1.33
N GLU A 148 20.88 0.37 0.81
CA GLU A 148 22.19 0.67 1.40
C GLU A 148 22.53 2.17 1.37
N HIS A 149 22.18 2.88 0.29
CA HIS A 149 22.32 4.33 0.19
C HIS A 149 21.50 5.05 1.27
N MET A 150 20.25 4.62 1.50
CA MET A 150 19.39 5.16 2.54
C MET A 150 19.93 4.83 3.94
N ALA A 151 20.35 3.60 4.18
CA ALA A 151 20.92 3.18 5.46
C ALA A 151 22.19 3.99 5.82
N ALA A 152 23.04 4.30 4.83
CA ALA A 152 24.21 5.15 4.99
C ALA A 152 23.87 6.60 5.42
N GLN A 153 22.64 7.05 5.15
CA GLN A 153 22.09 8.34 5.60
C GLN A 153 21.26 8.21 6.90
N GLY A 154 21.23 7.04 7.53
CA GLY A 154 20.44 6.77 8.73
C GLY A 154 18.92 6.66 8.47
N ILE A 155 18.51 6.33 7.25
CA ILE A 155 17.14 6.00 6.89
C ILE A 155 17.02 4.48 6.85
N ASN A 156 16.30 3.93 7.83
CA ASN A 156 16.11 2.48 7.95
C ASN A 156 14.81 2.08 7.22
N ALA A 157 14.91 1.85 5.92
CA ALA A 157 13.77 1.54 5.08
C ALA A 157 13.05 0.25 5.52
N GLN A 158 11.74 0.17 5.27
CA GLN A 158 10.98 -1.07 5.37
C GLN A 158 11.16 -1.88 4.09
N LEU A 159 11.46 -3.18 4.18
CA LEU A 159 11.38 -4.06 3.02
C LEU A 159 9.94 -4.59 2.87
N ILE A 160 9.40 -4.55 1.66
CA ILE A 160 8.07 -5.11 1.35
C ILE A 160 8.24 -6.31 0.42
N MET A 161 7.74 -7.47 0.88
CA MET A 161 7.68 -8.70 0.10
C MET A 161 6.25 -8.93 -0.41
N SER A 162 6.09 -9.11 -1.72
CA SER A 162 4.86 -9.66 -2.30
C SER A 162 4.94 -11.18 -2.30
N LEU A 163 4.11 -11.79 -1.46
CA LEU A 163 4.18 -13.22 -1.15
C LEU A 163 3.37 -14.07 -2.12
N VAL A 164 4.02 -15.07 -2.70
CA VAL A 164 3.44 -16.15 -3.52
C VAL A 164 3.99 -17.49 -3.04
N SER A 165 3.49 -18.60 -3.60
CA SER A 165 3.90 -19.95 -3.17
C SER A 165 5.41 -20.20 -3.37
N GLU A 166 6.00 -19.66 -4.44
CA GLU A 166 7.40 -19.91 -4.83
C GLU A 166 8.43 -19.16 -3.97
N ASN A 167 8.02 -18.12 -3.26
CA ASN A 167 8.92 -17.36 -2.38
C ASN A 167 8.56 -17.46 -0.90
N ALA A 168 7.60 -18.30 -0.52
CA ALA A 168 7.26 -18.50 0.89
C ALA A 168 8.47 -18.99 1.72
N GLY A 169 9.32 -19.83 1.14
CA GLY A 169 10.57 -20.28 1.77
C GLY A 169 11.67 -19.21 1.87
N ASP A 170 11.49 -18.05 1.24
CA ASP A 170 12.46 -16.95 1.28
C ASP A 170 12.20 -15.96 2.43
N ILE A 171 11.13 -16.13 3.21
CA ILE A 171 10.77 -15.21 4.29
C ILE A 171 11.92 -15.09 5.31
N GLU A 172 12.41 -16.21 5.83
CA GLU A 172 13.50 -16.17 6.80
C GLU A 172 14.82 -15.65 6.20
N PRO A 173 15.27 -16.11 5.01
CA PRO A 173 16.41 -15.50 4.31
C PRO A 173 16.25 -14.00 4.05
N LEU A 174 15.02 -13.50 3.85
CA LEU A 174 14.75 -12.07 3.71
C LEU A 174 14.97 -11.31 5.03
N MET A 175 14.69 -11.93 6.18
CA MET A 175 15.00 -11.31 7.49
C MET A 175 16.51 -11.16 7.70
N GLU A 176 17.30 -12.16 7.30
CA GLU A 176 18.77 -12.08 7.31
C GLU A 176 19.27 -10.97 6.39
N LEU A 177 18.72 -10.89 5.19
CA LEU A 177 19.04 -9.82 4.24
C LEU A 177 18.70 -8.44 4.83
N ALA A 178 17.52 -8.28 5.44
CA ALA A 178 17.07 -7.03 6.04
C ALA A 178 18.06 -6.53 7.12
N GLN A 179 18.53 -7.41 7.99
CA GLN A 179 19.57 -7.06 8.96
C GLN A 179 20.87 -6.61 8.28
N LYS A 180 21.30 -7.36 7.26
CA LYS A 180 22.56 -7.09 6.55
C LYS A 180 22.57 -5.73 5.86
N VAL A 181 21.45 -5.32 5.27
CA VAL A 181 21.36 -4.03 4.55
C VAL A 181 20.89 -2.86 5.42
N GLY A 182 20.67 -3.08 6.71
CA GLY A 182 20.25 -2.04 7.65
C GLY A 182 18.79 -1.60 7.51
N ALA A 183 17.92 -2.48 7.04
CA ALA A 183 16.48 -2.22 7.00
C ALA A 183 15.88 -2.20 8.42
N GLY A 184 14.86 -1.35 8.63
CA GLY A 184 14.20 -1.16 9.94
C GLY A 184 13.08 -2.14 10.22
N SER A 185 12.46 -2.68 9.18
CA SER A 185 11.33 -3.60 9.30
C SER A 185 11.10 -4.38 8.01
N VAL A 186 10.31 -5.46 8.11
CA VAL A 186 9.86 -6.25 6.96
C VAL A 186 8.33 -6.30 6.95
N LYS A 187 7.73 -6.03 5.79
CA LYS A 187 6.30 -6.18 5.56
C LYS A 187 6.06 -7.27 4.53
N ILE A 188 5.16 -8.19 4.83
CA ILE A 188 4.81 -9.30 3.96
C ILE A 188 3.37 -9.13 3.49
N ASN A 189 3.19 -8.94 2.19
CA ASN A 189 1.89 -8.76 1.56
C ASN A 189 1.55 -9.99 0.71
N PRO A 190 0.58 -10.82 1.08
CA PRO A 190 0.04 -11.83 0.18
C PRO A 190 -0.44 -11.18 -1.12
N VAL A 191 -0.10 -11.78 -2.26
CA VAL A 191 -0.56 -11.28 -3.56
C VAL A 191 -2.07 -11.40 -3.65
N MET A 192 -2.72 -10.28 -3.97
CA MET A 192 -4.18 -10.19 -4.11
C MET A 192 -4.62 -10.60 -5.52
N PRO A 193 -5.83 -11.19 -5.68
CA PRO A 193 -6.35 -11.65 -6.97
C PRO A 193 -6.90 -10.50 -7.84
N ILE A 194 -6.13 -9.43 -8.02
CA ILE A 194 -6.47 -8.25 -8.83
C ILE A 194 -5.31 -7.85 -9.75
N GLY A 195 -5.61 -7.19 -10.87
CA GLY A 195 -4.63 -6.85 -11.88
C GLY A 195 -3.86 -8.09 -12.34
N ARG A 196 -2.54 -7.97 -12.57
CA ARG A 196 -1.68 -9.12 -12.93
C ARG A 196 -1.62 -10.19 -11.81
N GLY A 197 -1.86 -9.82 -10.56
CA GLY A 197 -1.96 -10.78 -9.45
C GLY A 197 -3.09 -11.79 -9.63
N ASN A 198 -4.17 -11.44 -10.35
CA ASN A 198 -5.23 -12.38 -10.67
C ASN A 198 -4.76 -13.51 -11.61
N THR A 199 -3.84 -13.23 -12.52
CA THR A 199 -3.22 -14.25 -13.36
C THR A 199 -2.42 -15.26 -12.54
N LEU A 200 -1.70 -14.79 -11.51
CA LEU A 200 -0.99 -15.67 -10.57
C LEU A 200 -1.96 -16.52 -9.76
N ASN A 201 -3.06 -15.93 -9.31
CA ASN A 201 -4.09 -16.65 -8.56
C ASN A 201 -4.73 -17.75 -9.42
N GLN A 202 -5.12 -17.45 -10.65
CA GLN A 202 -5.68 -18.44 -11.60
C GLN A 202 -4.70 -19.54 -11.96
N ALA A 203 -3.39 -19.28 -11.92
CA ALA A 203 -2.33 -20.25 -12.12
C ALA A 203 -2.00 -21.07 -10.85
N GLY A 204 -2.72 -20.87 -9.73
CA GLY A 204 -2.48 -21.58 -8.47
C GLY A 204 -1.16 -21.20 -7.79
N ARG A 205 -0.65 -20.01 -8.05
CA ARG A 205 0.64 -19.50 -7.50
C ARG A 205 0.46 -18.67 -6.23
N THR A 206 -0.77 -18.37 -5.81
CA THR A 206 -1.06 -17.75 -4.51
C THR A 206 -1.21 -18.81 -3.42
N LEU A 207 -0.94 -18.43 -2.17
CA LEU A 207 -1.04 -19.33 -1.04
C LEU A 207 -2.50 -19.49 -0.60
N PRO A 208 -2.90 -20.72 -0.17
CA PRO A 208 -4.19 -20.95 0.48
C PRO A 208 -4.26 -20.25 1.84
N VAL A 209 -5.48 -19.96 2.30
CA VAL A 209 -5.72 -19.18 3.53
C VAL A 209 -5.12 -19.81 4.78
N GLU A 210 -5.10 -21.15 4.87
CA GLU A 210 -4.48 -21.89 5.98
C GLU A 210 -2.98 -21.63 6.10
N ASP A 211 -2.27 -21.61 4.97
CA ASP A 211 -0.83 -21.32 4.93
C ASP A 211 -0.56 -19.85 5.26
N LEU A 212 -1.41 -18.92 4.80
CA LEU A 212 -1.29 -17.49 5.13
C LEU A 212 -1.42 -17.26 6.64
N ILE A 213 -2.36 -17.93 7.31
CA ILE A 213 -2.55 -17.84 8.76
C ILE A 213 -1.32 -18.39 9.49
N ALA A 214 -0.86 -19.59 9.11
CA ALA A 214 0.30 -20.22 9.73
C ALA A 214 1.58 -19.39 9.56
N LEU A 215 1.82 -18.86 8.36
CA LEU A 215 2.96 -17.99 8.08
C LEU A 215 2.90 -16.67 8.86
N SER A 216 1.71 -16.08 9.01
CA SER A 216 1.52 -14.85 9.79
C SER A 216 1.90 -15.07 11.26
N ASP A 217 1.41 -16.14 11.86
CA ASP A 217 1.71 -16.49 13.26
C ASP A 217 3.20 -16.75 13.48
N TRP A 218 3.82 -17.49 12.58
CA TRP A 218 5.26 -17.80 12.64
C TRP A 218 6.12 -16.54 12.46
N THR A 219 5.82 -15.72 11.47
CA THR A 219 6.67 -14.56 11.13
C THR A 219 6.58 -13.45 12.15
N GLU A 220 5.37 -13.11 12.63
CA GLU A 220 5.17 -12.04 13.62
C GLU A 220 5.49 -12.50 15.06
N GLY A 221 5.54 -13.81 15.29
CA GLY A 221 5.93 -14.42 16.56
C GLY A 221 7.42 -14.78 16.59
N GLU A 222 7.71 -16.05 16.32
CA GLU A 222 9.04 -16.66 16.46
C GLU A 222 10.11 -15.94 15.63
N LEU A 223 9.79 -15.63 14.36
CA LEU A 223 10.78 -15.07 13.44
C LEU A 223 11.13 -13.63 13.79
N ALA A 224 10.13 -12.81 14.13
CA ALA A 224 10.35 -11.43 14.58
C ALA A 224 11.19 -11.36 15.86
N GLU A 225 10.96 -12.29 16.81
CA GLU A 225 11.77 -12.39 18.04
C GLU A 225 13.20 -12.84 17.74
N LYS A 226 13.37 -13.87 16.90
CA LYS A 226 14.69 -14.41 16.51
C LYS A 226 15.61 -13.35 15.92
N TYR A 227 15.09 -12.51 15.02
CA TYR A 227 15.88 -11.50 14.31
C TYR A 227 15.86 -10.12 14.96
N GLY A 228 15.00 -9.88 15.95
CA GLY A 228 14.83 -8.56 16.56
C GLY A 228 14.38 -7.48 15.57
N ILE A 229 13.79 -7.87 14.45
CA ILE A 229 13.23 -6.97 13.40
C ILE A 229 11.71 -6.91 13.53
N ASN A 230 11.15 -5.72 13.38
CA ASN A 230 9.70 -5.59 13.33
C ASN A 230 9.16 -6.20 12.03
N VAL A 231 8.29 -7.21 12.16
CA VAL A 231 7.62 -7.85 11.02
C VAL A 231 6.15 -7.50 11.04
N LEU A 232 5.62 -7.18 9.87
CA LEU A 232 4.21 -6.95 9.65
C LEU A 232 3.72 -7.87 8.53
N PHE A 233 2.96 -8.88 8.87
CA PHE A 233 2.30 -9.73 7.88
C PHE A 233 0.88 -9.18 7.61
N THR A 234 0.56 -8.87 6.35
CA THR A 234 -0.73 -8.25 6.01
C THR A 234 -1.85 -9.28 5.97
N LEU A 235 -2.46 -9.51 7.13
CA LEU A 235 -3.73 -10.25 7.28
C LEU A 235 -4.75 -9.40 8.01
N PRO A 236 -6.07 -9.66 7.78
CA PRO A 236 -7.13 -8.96 8.49
C PRO A 236 -7.01 -9.09 10.01
N SER A 237 -7.42 -8.04 10.73
CA SER A 237 -7.37 -7.93 12.20
C SER A 237 -7.94 -9.14 12.94
N ALA A 238 -8.89 -9.86 12.32
CA ALA A 238 -9.48 -11.05 12.94
C ALA A 238 -8.44 -12.12 13.27
N PHE A 239 -7.34 -12.20 12.51
CA PHE A 239 -6.26 -13.20 12.68
C PHE A 239 -5.10 -12.69 13.53
N LYS A 240 -5.15 -11.43 13.98
CA LYS A 240 -4.08 -10.85 14.81
C LYS A 240 -4.35 -11.08 16.30
N PRO A 241 -3.30 -11.29 17.12
CA PRO A 241 -3.45 -11.34 18.57
C PRO A 241 -3.94 -10.00 19.13
N MET A 242 -4.67 -10.04 20.27
CA MET A 242 -5.26 -8.82 20.84
C MET A 242 -4.23 -7.78 21.27
N ASP A 243 -3.07 -8.20 21.70
CA ASP A 243 -1.99 -7.29 22.11
C ASP A 243 -1.34 -6.55 20.93
N ALA A 244 -1.46 -7.05 19.70
CA ALA A 244 -1.02 -6.35 18.49
C ALA A 244 -1.78 -5.02 18.30
N PHE A 245 -3.06 -4.98 18.69
CA PHE A 245 -3.87 -3.75 18.65
C PHE A 245 -3.38 -2.72 19.67
N LEU A 246 -3.01 -3.16 20.86
CA LEU A 246 -2.46 -2.27 21.90
C LEU A 246 -1.09 -1.70 21.51
N LYS A 247 -0.31 -2.43 20.71
CA LYS A 247 1.01 -2.03 20.25
C LYS A 247 0.98 -1.24 18.92
N GLN A 248 -0.20 -0.94 18.38
CA GLN A 248 -0.40 -0.26 17.08
C GLN A 248 0.36 -0.93 15.91
N LYS A 249 0.53 -2.25 15.98
CA LYS A 249 1.21 -3.05 14.94
C LYS A 249 0.26 -3.55 13.84
N ASN A 250 -0.82 -2.81 13.57
CA ASN A 250 -1.83 -3.20 12.60
C ASN A 250 -1.69 -2.36 11.34
N ALA A 251 -1.57 -3.02 10.18
CA ALA A 251 -1.67 -2.38 8.87
C ALA A 251 -3.13 -2.30 8.43
N GLU A 252 -3.96 -1.58 9.15
CA GLU A 252 -5.35 -1.40 8.74
C GLU A 252 -5.47 -0.32 7.67
N CYS A 253 -6.27 -0.60 6.64
CA CYS A 253 -6.64 0.39 5.65
C CYS A 253 -7.77 1.27 6.21
N HIS A 254 -7.47 2.52 6.52
CA HIS A 254 -8.46 3.49 6.98
C HIS A 254 -9.27 4.08 5.83
N ILE A 255 -9.92 3.21 5.05
CA ILE A 255 -10.61 3.57 3.79
C ILE A 255 -11.62 4.72 3.92
N LEU A 256 -12.15 4.96 5.11
CA LEU A 256 -13.08 6.07 5.39
C LEU A 256 -12.38 7.44 5.50
N ASN A 257 -11.04 7.47 5.51
CA ASN A 257 -10.22 8.65 5.76
C ASN A 257 -9.18 8.91 4.65
N ILE A 258 -9.26 8.19 3.53
CA ILE A 258 -8.30 8.29 2.43
C ILE A 258 -8.96 8.58 1.09
N LEU A 259 -8.22 9.22 0.17
CA LEU A 259 -8.50 9.26 -1.26
C LEU A 259 -7.24 8.94 -2.05
N GLY A 260 -7.41 8.28 -3.19
CA GLY A 260 -6.37 8.07 -4.18
C GLY A 260 -6.48 9.06 -5.34
N ILE A 261 -5.36 9.61 -5.80
CA ILE A 261 -5.26 10.38 -7.04
C ILE A 261 -4.22 9.69 -7.91
N VAL A 262 -4.64 9.24 -9.09
CA VAL A 262 -3.76 8.50 -10.01
C VAL A 262 -3.11 9.43 -11.05
N ALA A 263 -2.13 8.93 -11.78
CA ALA A 263 -1.30 9.71 -12.73
C ALA A 263 -2.12 10.53 -13.74
N THR A 264 -3.26 10.02 -14.18
CA THR A 264 -4.20 10.74 -15.07
C THR A 264 -4.94 11.90 -14.40
N GLY A 265 -4.80 12.05 -13.08
CA GLY A 265 -5.56 13.00 -12.27
C GLY A 265 -6.89 12.46 -11.73
N ASN A 266 -7.31 11.27 -12.12
CA ASN A 266 -8.55 10.68 -11.63
C ASN A 266 -8.50 10.45 -10.12
N ILE A 267 -9.61 10.78 -9.44
CA ILE A 267 -9.80 10.63 -8.01
C ILE A 267 -10.65 9.39 -7.76
N SER A 268 -10.16 8.49 -6.93
CA SER A 268 -10.86 7.26 -6.53
C SER A 268 -10.67 6.97 -5.05
N MET A 269 -11.27 5.89 -4.53
CA MET A 269 -11.11 5.49 -3.12
C MET A 269 -9.64 5.22 -2.77
N CYS A 270 -8.91 4.60 -3.69
CA CYS A 270 -7.46 4.34 -3.65
C CYS A 270 -7.01 3.97 -5.08
N GLY A 271 -5.74 3.64 -5.29
CA GLY A 271 -5.26 3.28 -6.63
C GLY A 271 -5.88 2.01 -7.23
N ILE A 272 -6.36 1.08 -6.43
CA ILE A 272 -7.04 -0.13 -6.92
C ILE A 272 -8.30 0.21 -7.71
N GLY A 273 -8.97 1.30 -7.37
CA GLY A 273 -10.18 1.75 -8.07
C GLY A 273 -9.94 2.58 -9.33
N LYS A 274 -8.71 2.74 -9.78
CA LYS A 274 -8.32 3.69 -10.85
C LYS A 274 -9.05 3.50 -12.18
N GLU A 275 -9.39 2.27 -12.52
CA GLU A 275 -10.02 1.86 -13.79
C GLU A 275 -11.39 1.21 -13.59
N VAL A 276 -11.87 1.17 -12.34
CA VAL A 276 -13.19 0.59 -12.04
C VAL A 276 -14.23 1.69 -12.17
N GLU A 277 -15.06 1.61 -13.21
CA GLU A 277 -16.05 2.63 -13.58
C GLU A 277 -16.90 3.10 -12.38
N GLY A 278 -17.27 2.23 -11.49
CA GLY A 278 -18.05 2.59 -10.29
C GLY A 278 -17.28 3.22 -9.12
N LEU A 279 -15.94 3.36 -9.20
CA LEU A 279 -15.10 3.86 -8.09
C LEU A 279 -14.36 5.16 -8.42
N VAL A 280 -14.37 5.62 -9.67
CA VAL A 280 -13.83 6.93 -10.05
C VAL A 280 -14.85 8.01 -9.73
N MET A 281 -14.45 9.05 -9.01
CA MET A 281 -15.33 10.06 -8.46
C MET A 281 -15.16 11.45 -9.11
N GLY A 282 -14.14 11.63 -9.93
CA GLY A 282 -13.80 12.87 -10.61
C GLY A 282 -12.33 12.96 -10.96
N ASN A 283 -11.86 14.15 -11.35
CA ASN A 283 -10.48 14.41 -11.75
C ASN A 283 -9.94 15.66 -11.07
N ILE A 284 -8.74 15.60 -10.47
CA ILE A 284 -8.15 16.74 -9.74
C ILE A 284 -7.93 17.99 -10.60
N ARG A 285 -7.78 17.82 -11.92
CA ARG A 285 -7.55 18.91 -12.85
C ARG A 285 -8.83 19.66 -13.20
N GLU A 286 -9.97 19.00 -13.11
CA GLU A 286 -11.29 19.50 -13.55
C GLU A 286 -12.20 19.81 -12.36
N ASP A 287 -12.18 18.95 -11.33
CA ASP A 287 -13.11 18.99 -10.23
C ASP A 287 -12.49 19.57 -8.94
N ASN A 288 -13.37 19.91 -7.98
CA ASN A 288 -12.97 20.31 -6.63
C ASN A 288 -12.94 19.06 -5.72
N LEU A 289 -11.77 18.72 -5.17
CA LEU A 289 -11.57 17.55 -4.32
C LEU A 289 -12.42 17.62 -3.04
N ARG A 290 -12.59 18.82 -2.46
CA ARG A 290 -13.42 18.99 -1.27
C ARG A 290 -14.88 18.66 -1.56
N ASP A 291 -15.41 19.07 -2.70
CA ASP A 291 -16.77 18.76 -3.11
C ASP A 291 -16.95 17.25 -3.34
N ILE A 292 -15.96 16.60 -3.96
CA ILE A 292 -15.94 15.15 -4.11
C ILE A 292 -15.95 14.45 -2.74
N TRP A 293 -15.10 14.87 -1.80
CA TRP A 293 -15.04 14.28 -0.47
C TRP A 293 -16.36 14.36 0.28
N LEU A 294 -17.05 15.48 0.17
CA LEU A 294 -18.28 15.74 0.91
C LEU A 294 -19.53 15.13 0.23
N ASN A 295 -19.57 15.08 -1.11
CA ASN A 295 -20.81 14.85 -1.84
C ASN A 295 -20.78 13.64 -2.78
N SER A 296 -19.63 12.92 -2.94
CA SER A 296 -19.56 11.76 -3.83
C SER A 296 -20.53 10.65 -3.43
N PRO A 297 -21.39 10.16 -4.34
CA PRO A 297 -22.26 9.02 -4.09
C PRO A 297 -21.49 7.75 -3.70
N VAL A 298 -20.29 7.56 -4.23
CA VAL A 298 -19.40 6.41 -3.90
C VAL A 298 -19.01 6.47 -2.43
N LEU A 299 -18.56 7.63 -1.95
CA LEU A 299 -18.20 7.81 -0.54
C LEU A 299 -19.42 7.74 0.38
N ALA A 300 -20.55 8.27 -0.04
CA ALA A 300 -21.81 8.15 0.71
C ALA A 300 -22.19 6.68 0.88
N THR A 301 -22.15 5.88 -0.19
CA THR A 301 -22.41 4.44 -0.15
C THR A 301 -21.39 3.71 0.74
N LEU A 302 -20.09 4.01 0.62
CA LEU A 302 -19.05 3.44 1.46
C LEU A 302 -19.33 3.69 2.95
N ARG A 303 -19.60 4.95 3.33
CA ARG A 303 -19.88 5.39 4.71
C ARG A 303 -21.17 4.82 5.29
N GLU A 304 -22.16 4.55 4.43
CA GLU A 304 -23.40 3.87 4.82
C GLU A 304 -23.17 2.38 5.11
N LEU A 305 -22.40 1.70 4.24
CA LEU A 305 -22.20 0.25 4.31
C LEU A 305 -21.15 -0.14 5.36
N VAL A 306 -20.05 0.61 5.46
CA VAL A 306 -18.88 0.26 6.27
C VAL A 306 -18.85 1.10 7.56
N PRO A 307 -18.73 0.48 8.73
CA PRO A 307 -18.77 -0.96 9.03
C PRO A 307 -20.20 -1.48 9.31
N LYS A 308 -21.24 -0.65 9.11
CA LYS A 308 -22.59 -0.86 9.66
C LYS A 308 -23.38 -2.00 9.00
N ARG A 309 -23.26 -2.14 7.68
CA ARG A 309 -24.07 -3.05 6.85
C ARG A 309 -23.20 -4.04 6.04
N MET A 310 -22.11 -4.49 6.62
CA MET A 310 -21.24 -5.47 5.97
C MET A 310 -21.89 -6.86 5.96
N GLU A 311 -21.63 -7.62 4.91
CA GLU A 311 -22.17 -8.95 4.66
C GLU A 311 -21.26 -10.07 5.18
N GLY A 312 -21.73 -11.31 5.08
CA GLY A 312 -20.98 -12.52 5.40
C GLY A 312 -20.35 -12.48 6.79
N ILE A 313 -19.13 -13.03 6.88
CA ILE A 313 -18.40 -13.08 8.15
C ILE A 313 -17.99 -11.68 8.65
N CYS A 314 -17.75 -10.73 7.75
CA CYS A 314 -17.42 -9.36 8.15
C CYS A 314 -18.57 -8.69 8.94
N GLY A 315 -19.83 -8.94 8.57
CA GLY A 315 -21.00 -8.44 9.30
C GLY A 315 -21.12 -8.99 10.72
N LYS A 316 -20.63 -10.22 10.95
CA LYS A 316 -20.65 -10.92 12.24
C LYS A 316 -19.39 -10.71 13.08
N CYS A 317 -18.35 -10.06 12.55
CA CYS A 317 -17.07 -9.93 13.22
C CYS A 317 -17.12 -8.78 14.26
N ILE A 318 -16.66 -9.06 15.50
CA ILE A 318 -16.55 -8.03 16.55
C ILE A 318 -15.57 -6.91 16.20
N LEU A 319 -14.60 -7.18 15.30
CA LEU A 319 -13.58 -6.22 14.89
C LEU A 319 -13.97 -5.40 13.65
N LYS A 320 -15.20 -5.53 13.14
CA LYS A 320 -15.63 -4.83 11.91
C LYS A 320 -15.48 -3.31 11.99
N GLY A 321 -15.66 -2.72 13.17
CA GLY A 321 -15.49 -1.28 13.38
C GLY A 321 -14.04 -0.79 13.35
N LEU A 322 -13.09 -1.69 13.60
CA LEU A 322 -11.65 -1.41 13.51
C LEU A 322 -11.10 -1.75 12.12
N CYS A 323 -11.34 -2.97 11.67
CA CYS A 323 -10.83 -3.51 10.40
C CYS A 323 -11.49 -2.89 9.17
N LEU A 324 -12.70 -2.35 9.30
CA LEU A 324 -13.50 -1.79 8.18
C LEU A 324 -13.66 -2.77 7.00
N GLY A 325 -13.52 -4.08 7.28
CA GLY A 325 -13.58 -5.14 6.27
C GLY A 325 -12.35 -5.24 5.37
N SER A 326 -11.20 -4.79 5.84
CA SER A 326 -9.93 -4.83 5.10
C SER A 326 -10.02 -4.09 3.74
N CYS A 327 -9.57 -4.64 2.62
CA CYS A 327 -9.57 -3.95 1.34
C CYS A 327 -10.99 -3.88 0.71
N ARG A 328 -11.60 -2.71 0.72
CA ARG A 328 -12.94 -2.49 0.13
C ARG A 328 -12.92 -2.38 -1.38
N ALA A 329 -11.83 -1.84 -1.95
CA ALA A 329 -11.68 -1.78 -3.39
C ALA A 329 -11.54 -3.18 -4.00
N ASP A 330 -10.78 -4.09 -3.36
CA ASP A 330 -10.68 -5.49 -3.76
C ASP A 330 -12.05 -6.20 -3.69
N ALA A 331 -12.76 -6.03 -2.57
CA ALA A 331 -14.10 -6.59 -2.42
C ALA A 331 -15.05 -6.11 -3.55
N TYR A 332 -14.99 -4.84 -3.92
CA TYR A 332 -15.77 -4.28 -5.01
C TYR A 332 -15.37 -4.86 -6.39
N VAL A 333 -14.07 -4.94 -6.66
CA VAL A 333 -13.55 -5.50 -7.92
C VAL A 333 -14.01 -6.95 -8.11
N LEU A 334 -14.02 -7.75 -7.04
CA LEU A 334 -14.37 -9.16 -7.09
C LEU A 334 -15.89 -9.43 -7.12
N SER A 335 -16.71 -8.51 -6.58
CA SER A 335 -18.15 -8.78 -6.37
C SER A 335 -19.12 -7.70 -6.85
N GLY A 336 -18.62 -6.51 -7.20
CA GLY A 336 -19.45 -5.33 -7.48
C GLY A 336 -20.07 -4.67 -6.25
N SER A 337 -19.71 -5.09 -5.03
CA SER A 337 -20.28 -4.55 -3.78
C SER A 337 -19.22 -4.16 -2.75
N LEU A 338 -19.38 -2.98 -2.14
CA LEU A 338 -18.54 -2.54 -1.02
C LEU A 338 -18.88 -3.22 0.31
N ALA A 339 -20.03 -3.93 0.39
CA ALA A 339 -20.48 -4.63 1.59
C ALA A 339 -19.94 -6.08 1.69
N THR A 340 -19.52 -6.65 0.57
CA THR A 340 -19.03 -8.04 0.49
C THR A 340 -17.89 -8.30 1.48
N PRO A 341 -17.86 -9.47 2.16
CA PRO A 341 -16.77 -9.78 3.07
C PRO A 341 -15.44 -9.87 2.34
N PHE A 342 -14.36 -9.55 3.04
CA PHE A 342 -13.02 -9.73 2.50
C PHE A 342 -12.76 -11.23 2.29
N TRP A 343 -12.25 -11.60 1.12
CA TRP A 343 -12.19 -12.99 0.67
C TRP A 343 -11.42 -13.91 1.63
N ILE A 344 -10.27 -13.47 2.19
CA ILE A 344 -9.51 -14.27 3.19
C ILE A 344 -10.40 -14.60 4.39
N CYS A 345 -11.15 -13.63 4.93
CA CYS A 345 -12.00 -13.85 6.08
C CYS A 345 -13.15 -14.82 5.77
N GLN A 346 -13.78 -14.67 4.60
CA GLN A 346 -14.88 -15.52 4.19
C GLN A 346 -14.41 -16.96 3.94
N GLU A 347 -13.31 -17.12 3.21
CA GLU A 347 -12.73 -18.44 2.94
C GLU A 347 -12.30 -19.15 4.23
N ALA A 348 -11.64 -18.43 5.16
CA ALA A 348 -11.29 -18.97 6.46
C ALA A 348 -12.55 -19.40 7.26
N TYR A 349 -13.63 -18.62 7.18
CA TYR A 349 -14.88 -18.96 7.84
C TYR A 349 -15.51 -20.23 7.26
N ASP A 350 -15.56 -20.34 5.94
CA ASP A 350 -16.14 -21.49 5.23
C ASP A 350 -15.34 -22.80 5.47
N LYS A 351 -14.02 -22.67 5.69
CA LYS A 351 -13.11 -23.76 6.08
C LYS A 351 -13.06 -24.03 7.59
N GLY A 352 -13.79 -23.27 8.42
CA GLY A 352 -13.78 -23.43 9.89
C GLY A 352 -12.50 -22.93 10.58
N LEU A 353 -11.69 -22.13 9.89
CA LEU A 353 -10.42 -21.56 10.37
C LEU A 353 -10.58 -20.16 10.96
N PHE A 354 -11.73 -19.51 10.74
CA PHE A 354 -11.98 -18.17 11.29
C PHE A 354 -12.09 -18.24 12.82
N PRO A 355 -11.40 -17.34 13.57
CA PRO A 355 -11.36 -17.40 15.03
C PRO A 355 -12.75 -17.24 15.65
N LYS A 356 -13.27 -18.28 16.33
CA LYS A 356 -14.62 -18.31 16.91
C LYS A 356 -14.88 -17.17 17.90
N GLN A 357 -13.84 -16.76 18.65
CA GLN A 357 -13.91 -15.62 19.61
C GLN A 357 -14.07 -14.25 18.93
N ARG A 358 -14.02 -14.19 17.61
CA ARG A 358 -14.23 -12.96 16.83
C ARG A 358 -15.65 -12.87 16.26
N ILE A 359 -16.52 -13.84 16.52
CA ILE A 359 -17.88 -13.89 15.97
C ILE A 359 -18.88 -13.50 17.06
N VAL A 360 -19.83 -12.59 16.70
CA VAL A 360 -21.02 -12.24 17.50
C VAL A 360 -22.20 -13.11 17.11
#